data_983d87764dabd8bcb86a0b45b7bfdb1d
#
_entry.id   983d87764dabd8bcb86a0b45b7bfdb1d
#
_cell.length_a   1.000
_cell.length_b   1.000
_cell.length_c   1.000
_cell.angle_alpha   90.00
_cell.angle_beta   90.00
_cell.angle_gamma   90.00
#
_symmetry.space_group_name_H-M   'P 1'
#
loop_
_entity.id
_entity.type
_entity.pdbx_description
1 polymer ?
#
loop_
_entity_poly.entity_id
_entity_poly.type
_entity_poly.pdbx_seq_one_letter_code
_entity_poly.pdbx_strand_id
1 'polypeptide(L)'
;MKNRRCSKGGMLMKKKISSDNILTGVFYLLLALVALISIFPIVFAFIGSFTPENYVTQNGFTLFPKELSLETYHYVFQSQGYKLLHAYGNSIVVTLVGTAVSVFVTVTYAYVISVKNFKAASKFAFFAYFTMLFNGGMLAWYLVCTKYLGLKDNLFALILPYSMNVFNMYLMRNFFKGLPYELTESALVDGAGHITILTKIILPLAKAGIVTITLFYALQYWNDFYLPLMLINDDKYYTIQYILYKMMSNIQYLAANPSSAVASHIVLPAQTIKMAITCIAIGPIIIVYPFIQKYFVKGVTVGALKG
;
A
#
# COMPACT_ATOMS: atom_id res chain seq x y z
N MET A 1 25.77 -18.67 75.18
CA MET A 1 26.02 -20.02 74.59
C MET A 1 24.92 -20.32 73.58
N LYS A 2 25.34 -20.80 72.44
CA LYS A 2 24.71 -21.50 71.29
C LYS A 2 24.52 -20.68 70.04
N ASN A 3 25.59 -20.76 69.22
CA ASN A 3 25.59 -20.55 67.78
C ASN A 3 24.52 -21.42 67.06
N ARG A 4 23.77 -20.83 66.11
CA ARG A 4 23.18 -21.59 64.99
C ARG A 4 23.57 -20.89 63.68
N ARG A 5 24.52 -21.51 62.99
CA ARG A 5 24.84 -21.23 61.59
C ARG A 5 23.66 -21.68 60.74
N CYS A 6 23.01 -20.77 60.00
CA CYS A 6 22.11 -21.12 58.91
C CYS A 6 22.93 -21.23 57.63
N SER A 7 23.04 -22.45 57.13
CA SER A 7 23.63 -22.84 55.86
C SER A 7 22.84 -22.20 54.69
N LYS A 8 23.51 -21.36 53.90
CA LYS A 8 22.99 -20.91 52.59
C LYS A 8 23.17 -22.05 51.58
N GLY A 9 22.15 -22.89 51.47
CA GLY A 9 22.00 -23.80 50.33
C GLY A 9 21.50 -23.02 49.13
N GLY A 10 22.41 -22.61 48.25
CA GLY A 10 22.05 -22.06 46.95
C GLY A 10 21.39 -23.11 46.07
N MET A 11 20.08 -23.12 46.08
CA MET A 11 19.28 -23.94 45.17
C MET A 11 19.28 -23.25 43.80
N LEU A 12 20.16 -23.70 42.91
CA LEU A 12 20.13 -23.37 41.50
C LEU A 12 18.79 -23.88 40.96
N MET A 13 17.79 -23.00 40.91
CA MET A 13 16.54 -23.25 40.17
C MET A 13 16.91 -23.50 38.72
N LYS A 14 17.02 -24.75 38.31
CA LYS A 14 16.95 -25.16 36.91
C LYS A 14 15.59 -24.66 36.37
N LYS A 15 15.65 -23.57 35.59
CA LYS A 15 14.48 -23.01 34.91
C LYS A 15 13.91 -24.10 34.01
N LYS A 16 12.86 -24.76 34.48
CA LYS A 16 12.14 -25.81 33.73
C LYS A 16 11.64 -25.13 32.45
N ILE A 17 12.18 -25.51 31.31
CA ILE A 17 11.73 -25.00 30.02
C ILE A 17 10.27 -25.46 29.89
N SER A 18 9.34 -24.52 30.06
CA SER A 18 7.91 -24.80 29.89
C SER A 18 7.65 -25.14 28.41
N SER A 19 6.75 -26.06 28.16
CA SER A 19 6.24 -26.38 26.81
C SER A 19 5.87 -25.11 26.03
N ASP A 20 5.34 -24.11 26.72
CA ASP A 20 4.98 -22.80 26.15
C ASP A 20 6.20 -22.02 25.62
N ASN A 21 7.36 -22.13 26.29
CA ASN A 21 8.59 -21.48 25.85
C ASN A 21 9.15 -22.14 24.57
N ILE A 22 9.02 -23.46 24.44
CA ILE A 22 9.42 -24.18 23.22
C ILE A 22 8.51 -23.81 22.07
N LEU A 23 7.20 -23.80 22.30
CA LEU A 23 6.21 -23.41 21.29
C LEU A 23 6.43 -21.96 20.82
N THR A 24 6.64 -21.05 21.76
CA THR A 24 6.97 -19.63 21.48
C THR A 24 8.27 -19.50 20.67
N GLY A 25 9.30 -20.29 21.01
CA GLY A 25 10.56 -20.33 20.26
C GLY A 25 10.36 -20.80 18.81
N VAL A 26 9.54 -21.84 18.59
CA VAL A 26 9.19 -22.34 17.25
C VAL A 26 8.45 -21.26 16.45
N PHE A 27 7.50 -20.55 17.05
CA PHE A 27 6.80 -19.45 16.37
C PHE A 27 7.75 -18.31 15.98
N TYR A 28 8.66 -17.91 16.86
CA TYR A 28 9.66 -16.88 16.50
C TYR A 28 10.59 -17.33 15.38
N LEU A 29 11.00 -18.60 15.37
CA LEU A 29 11.83 -19.16 14.30
C LEU A 29 11.08 -19.15 12.95
N LEU A 30 9.81 -19.58 12.94
CA LEU A 30 8.97 -19.56 11.74
C LEU A 30 8.77 -18.13 11.22
N LEU A 31 8.47 -17.16 12.10
CA LEU A 31 8.32 -15.76 11.72
C LEU A 31 9.62 -15.18 11.17
N ALA A 32 10.77 -15.49 11.79
CA ALA A 32 12.07 -15.07 11.29
C ALA A 32 12.37 -15.65 9.89
N LEU A 33 12.03 -16.92 9.67
CA LEU A 33 12.21 -17.59 8.38
C LEU A 33 11.35 -16.96 7.30
N VAL A 34 10.06 -16.70 7.59
CA VAL A 34 9.16 -16.00 6.67
C VAL A 34 9.67 -14.58 6.37
N ALA A 35 10.16 -13.86 7.37
CA ALA A 35 10.73 -12.53 7.19
C ALA A 35 11.97 -12.56 6.28
N LEU A 36 12.88 -13.50 6.47
CA LEU A 36 14.06 -13.67 5.62
C LEU A 36 13.69 -13.98 4.17
N ILE A 37 12.74 -14.91 3.96
CA ILE A 37 12.23 -15.24 2.62
C ILE A 37 11.60 -14.02 1.94
N SER A 38 10.87 -13.19 2.70
CA SER A 38 10.20 -11.98 2.17
C SER A 38 11.19 -10.87 1.82
N ILE A 39 12.29 -10.74 2.55
CA ILE A 39 13.34 -9.74 2.30
C ILE A 39 14.23 -10.15 1.13
N PHE A 40 14.42 -11.45 0.92
CA PHE A 40 15.33 -12.01 -0.09
C PHE A 40 15.11 -11.42 -1.49
N PRO A 41 13.89 -11.40 -2.09
CA PRO A 41 13.70 -10.86 -3.44
C PRO A 41 14.00 -9.36 -3.52
N ILE A 42 13.80 -8.59 -2.45
CA ILE A 42 14.10 -7.15 -2.42
C ILE A 42 15.63 -6.94 -2.45
N VAL A 43 16.36 -7.66 -1.61
CA VAL A 43 17.83 -7.61 -1.59
C VAL A 43 18.40 -8.10 -2.92
N PHE A 44 17.83 -9.15 -3.48
CA PHE A 44 18.25 -9.69 -4.78
C PHE A 44 18.04 -8.68 -5.92
N ALA A 45 16.87 -8.02 -5.96
CA ALA A 45 16.60 -6.97 -6.94
C ALA A 45 17.54 -5.77 -6.76
N PHE A 46 17.84 -5.39 -5.50
CA PHE A 46 18.77 -4.31 -5.21
C PHE A 46 20.18 -4.64 -5.67
N ILE A 47 20.72 -5.81 -5.36
CA ILE A 47 22.05 -6.24 -5.81
C ILE A 47 22.07 -6.34 -7.34
N GLY A 48 21.06 -6.97 -7.96
CA GLY A 48 20.94 -7.11 -9.39
C GLY A 48 20.88 -5.78 -10.14
N SER A 49 20.32 -4.73 -9.54
CA SER A 49 20.25 -3.41 -10.13
C SER A 49 21.59 -2.68 -10.23
N PHE A 50 22.58 -3.07 -9.41
CA PHE A 50 23.96 -2.57 -9.44
C PHE A 50 24.93 -3.49 -10.17
N THR A 51 24.45 -4.59 -10.75
CA THR A 51 25.31 -5.55 -11.48
C THR A 51 25.38 -5.14 -12.94
N PRO A 52 26.58 -5.12 -13.59
CA PRO A 52 26.71 -4.83 -15.01
C PRO A 52 25.94 -5.84 -15.87
N GLU A 53 25.29 -5.38 -16.95
CA GLU A 53 24.51 -6.26 -17.85
C GLU A 53 25.36 -7.36 -18.48
N ASN A 54 26.60 -7.03 -18.87
CA ASN A 54 27.54 -8.00 -19.44
C ASN A 54 27.84 -9.13 -18.46
N TYR A 55 27.98 -8.83 -17.18
CA TYR A 55 28.20 -9.84 -16.14
C TYR A 55 26.98 -10.74 -15.98
N VAL A 56 25.76 -10.13 -15.94
CA VAL A 56 24.50 -10.87 -15.82
C VAL A 56 24.25 -11.78 -17.01
N THR A 57 24.56 -11.31 -18.21
CA THR A 57 24.36 -12.10 -19.45
C THR A 57 25.26 -13.33 -19.49
N GLN A 58 26.50 -13.22 -18.96
CA GLN A 58 27.49 -14.32 -18.99
C GLN A 58 27.34 -15.28 -17.79
N ASN A 59 27.07 -14.75 -16.59
CA ASN A 59 27.11 -15.50 -15.34
C ASN A 59 25.74 -15.67 -14.66
N GLY A 60 24.71 -15.01 -15.18
CA GLY A 60 23.42 -14.91 -14.52
C GLY A 60 23.44 -13.94 -13.33
N PHE A 61 22.30 -13.82 -12.67
CA PHE A 61 22.20 -13.04 -11.42
C PHE A 61 22.83 -13.80 -10.25
N THR A 62 23.70 -13.12 -9.51
CA THR A 62 24.37 -13.65 -8.31
C THR A 62 24.17 -12.71 -7.13
N LEU A 63 24.14 -13.26 -5.90
CA LEU A 63 24.06 -12.46 -4.67
C LEU A 63 25.37 -11.70 -4.36
N PHE A 64 26.48 -12.17 -4.92
CA PHE A 64 27.80 -11.58 -4.71
C PHE A 64 28.46 -11.32 -6.06
N PRO A 65 28.03 -10.26 -6.78
CA PRO A 65 28.66 -9.90 -8.05
C PRO A 65 30.10 -9.44 -7.81
N LYS A 66 31.01 -9.81 -8.72
CA LYS A 66 32.42 -9.40 -8.64
C LYS A 66 32.61 -7.91 -8.93
N GLU A 67 31.69 -7.33 -9.69
CA GLU A 67 31.73 -5.93 -10.13
C GLU A 67 30.39 -5.27 -9.85
N LEU A 68 30.43 -4.01 -9.42
CA LEU A 68 29.26 -3.17 -9.23
C LEU A 68 29.33 -2.02 -10.23
N SER A 69 28.20 -1.68 -10.85
CA SER A 69 28.08 -0.60 -11.82
C SER A 69 26.79 0.20 -11.62
N LEU A 70 26.89 1.50 -11.85
CA LEU A 70 25.76 2.43 -11.92
C LEU A 70 25.27 2.67 -13.35
N GLU A 71 25.83 1.96 -14.32
CA GLU A 71 25.56 2.17 -15.75
C GLU A 71 24.05 2.07 -16.06
N THR A 72 23.38 1.09 -15.49
CA THR A 72 21.92 0.90 -15.66
C THR A 72 21.13 2.10 -15.16
N TYR A 73 21.48 2.63 -13.99
CA TYR A 73 20.83 3.84 -13.46
C TYR A 73 21.14 5.06 -14.31
N HIS A 74 22.41 5.22 -14.74
CA HIS A 74 22.80 6.30 -15.63
C HIS A 74 22.00 6.26 -16.94
N TYR A 75 21.84 5.06 -17.54
CA TYR A 75 21.02 4.86 -18.73
C TYR A 75 19.55 5.27 -18.48
N VAL A 76 18.95 4.80 -17.38
CA VAL A 76 17.55 5.11 -17.04
C VAL A 76 17.34 6.60 -16.83
N PHE A 77 18.24 7.29 -16.11
CA PHE A 77 18.12 8.70 -15.83
C PHE A 77 18.49 9.57 -17.04
N GLN A 78 19.45 9.18 -17.86
CA GLN A 78 19.82 9.92 -19.05
C GLN A 78 18.73 9.83 -20.13
N SER A 79 18.12 8.66 -20.31
CA SER A 79 17.10 8.45 -21.34
C SER A 79 15.72 9.00 -20.95
N GLN A 80 15.35 8.99 -19.67
CA GLN A 80 14.01 9.28 -19.19
C GLN A 80 13.96 10.16 -17.92
N GLY A 81 15.10 10.72 -17.47
CA GLY A 81 15.19 11.38 -16.15
C GLY A 81 14.18 12.51 -15.93
N TYR A 82 13.98 13.39 -16.89
CA TYR A 82 12.97 14.46 -16.79
C TYR A 82 11.55 13.88 -16.66
N LYS A 83 11.22 12.89 -17.49
CA LYS A 83 9.91 12.24 -17.44
C LYS A 83 9.67 11.49 -16.12
N LEU A 84 10.71 10.84 -15.58
CA LEU A 84 10.64 10.18 -14.28
C LEU A 84 10.40 11.17 -13.14
N LEU A 85 11.12 12.29 -13.08
CA LEU A 85 10.92 13.30 -12.05
C LEU A 85 9.52 13.90 -12.11
N HIS A 86 9.03 14.20 -13.31
CA HIS A 86 7.67 14.71 -13.50
C HIS A 86 6.61 13.68 -13.07
N ALA A 87 6.82 12.41 -13.43
CA ALA A 87 5.92 11.34 -13.05
C ALA A 87 5.92 11.07 -11.53
N TYR A 88 7.06 11.25 -10.85
CA TYR A 88 7.09 11.24 -9.38
C TYR A 88 6.23 12.36 -8.80
N GLY A 89 6.34 13.58 -9.33
CA GLY A 89 5.50 14.71 -8.94
C GLY A 89 4.00 14.38 -9.08
N ASN A 90 3.60 13.86 -10.24
CA ASN A 90 2.22 13.43 -10.48
C ASN A 90 1.78 12.33 -9.49
N SER A 91 2.62 11.32 -9.27
CA SER A 91 2.31 10.23 -8.31
C SER A 91 2.12 10.74 -6.89
N ILE A 92 2.96 11.67 -6.44
CA ILE A 92 2.84 12.30 -5.12
C ILE A 92 1.51 13.07 -5.03
N VAL A 93 1.21 13.92 -6.02
CA VAL A 93 -0.03 14.71 -6.05
C VAL A 93 -1.26 13.80 -6.08
N VAL A 94 -1.30 12.82 -6.98
CA VAL A 94 -2.42 11.87 -7.10
C VAL A 94 -2.59 11.07 -5.81
N THR A 95 -1.49 10.61 -5.20
CA THR A 95 -1.55 9.86 -3.93
C THR A 95 -2.06 10.72 -2.79
N LEU A 96 -1.56 11.94 -2.61
CA LEU A 96 -1.97 12.82 -1.51
C LEU A 96 -3.42 13.29 -1.68
N VAL A 97 -3.74 13.85 -2.85
CA VAL A 97 -5.09 14.40 -3.12
C VAL A 97 -6.12 13.27 -3.21
N GLY A 98 -5.79 12.19 -3.93
CA GLY A 98 -6.65 11.02 -4.06
C GLY A 98 -6.96 10.37 -2.71
N THR A 99 -5.94 10.18 -1.87
CA THR A 99 -6.14 9.66 -0.50
C THR A 99 -7.01 10.57 0.34
N ALA A 100 -6.76 11.90 0.33
CA ALA A 100 -7.57 12.85 1.10
C ALA A 100 -9.05 12.83 0.68
N VAL A 101 -9.33 12.87 -0.63
CA VAL A 101 -10.67 12.80 -1.19
C VAL A 101 -11.34 11.48 -0.82
N SER A 102 -10.65 10.35 -1.01
CA SER A 102 -11.19 9.01 -0.75
C SER A 102 -11.49 8.79 0.72
N VAL A 103 -10.60 9.23 1.62
CA VAL A 103 -10.84 9.16 3.07
C VAL A 103 -12.03 10.03 3.46
N PHE A 104 -12.13 11.24 2.95
CA PHE A 104 -13.27 12.12 3.21
C PHE A 104 -14.59 11.49 2.78
N VAL A 105 -14.68 11.00 1.54
CA VAL A 105 -15.89 10.35 1.01
C VAL A 105 -16.23 9.09 1.81
N THR A 106 -15.23 8.24 2.07
CA THR A 106 -15.43 6.98 2.79
C THR A 106 -15.89 7.22 4.23
N VAL A 107 -15.26 8.14 4.95
CA VAL A 107 -15.56 8.46 6.35
C VAL A 107 -16.97 9.04 6.48
N THR A 108 -17.33 10.00 5.63
CA THR A 108 -18.65 10.63 5.66
C THR A 108 -19.75 9.62 5.31
N TYR A 109 -19.55 8.81 4.29
CA TYR A 109 -20.51 7.77 3.91
C TYR A 109 -20.65 6.71 5.01
N ALA A 110 -19.53 6.20 5.54
CA ALA A 110 -19.51 5.20 6.60
C ALA A 110 -20.20 5.71 7.89
N TYR A 111 -20.01 7.00 8.22
CA TYR A 111 -20.68 7.62 9.36
C TYR A 111 -22.19 7.62 9.18
N VAL A 112 -22.69 8.12 8.05
CA VAL A 112 -24.14 8.18 7.78
C VAL A 112 -24.79 6.80 7.92
N ILE A 113 -24.19 5.74 7.35
CA ILE A 113 -24.75 4.38 7.45
C ILE A 113 -24.47 3.68 8.79
N SER A 114 -23.74 4.32 9.71
CA SER A 114 -23.52 3.82 11.08
C SER A 114 -24.52 4.39 12.10
N VAL A 115 -25.20 5.50 11.77
CA VAL A 115 -26.15 6.17 12.67
C VAL A 115 -27.40 5.30 12.89
N LYS A 116 -27.68 4.93 14.14
CA LYS A 116 -28.80 4.02 14.52
C LYS A 116 -30.17 4.50 14.04
N ASN A 117 -30.44 5.80 14.16
CA ASN A 117 -31.75 6.37 13.85
C ASN A 117 -31.97 6.70 12.37
N PHE A 118 -30.97 6.45 11.51
CA PHE A 118 -31.11 6.67 10.08
C PHE A 118 -31.80 5.48 9.41
N LYS A 119 -33.11 5.60 9.17
CA LYS A 119 -33.96 4.53 8.63
C LYS A 119 -33.48 3.95 7.30
N ALA A 120 -32.81 4.75 6.47
CA ALA A 120 -32.28 4.32 5.17
C ALA A 120 -30.86 3.71 5.22
N ALA A 121 -30.21 3.68 6.38
CA ALA A 121 -28.83 3.18 6.52
C ALA A 121 -28.61 1.80 5.92
N SER A 122 -29.54 0.87 6.12
CA SER A 122 -29.46 -0.49 5.57
C SER A 122 -29.56 -0.50 4.04
N LYS A 123 -30.43 0.36 3.46
CA LYS A 123 -30.59 0.45 1.99
C LYS A 123 -29.31 1.01 1.34
N PHE A 124 -28.73 2.07 1.89
CA PHE A 124 -27.48 2.63 1.39
C PHE A 124 -26.31 1.65 1.56
N ALA A 125 -26.23 0.96 2.70
CA ALA A 125 -25.21 -0.07 2.90
C ALA A 125 -25.38 -1.21 1.88
N PHE A 126 -26.61 -1.69 1.64
CA PHE A 126 -26.88 -2.72 0.65
C PHE A 126 -26.54 -2.25 -0.77
N PHE A 127 -26.90 -1.01 -1.13
CA PHE A 127 -26.55 -0.46 -2.43
C PHE A 127 -25.05 -0.45 -2.68
N ALA A 128 -24.24 0.01 -1.69
CA ALA A 128 -22.81 -0.03 -1.80
C ALA A 128 -22.28 -1.48 -1.93
N TYR A 129 -22.83 -2.43 -1.16
CA TYR A 129 -22.48 -3.84 -1.26
C TYR A 129 -22.83 -4.44 -2.64
N PHE A 130 -23.99 -4.07 -3.16
CA PHE A 130 -24.44 -4.50 -4.49
C PHE A 130 -23.43 -4.08 -5.58
N THR A 131 -22.93 -2.83 -5.54
CA THR A 131 -21.92 -2.37 -6.51
C THR A 131 -20.59 -3.12 -6.43
N MET A 132 -20.27 -3.73 -5.30
CA MET A 132 -19.09 -4.58 -5.13
C MET A 132 -19.28 -5.96 -5.81
N LEU A 133 -20.50 -6.50 -5.75
CA LEU A 133 -20.81 -7.82 -6.32
C LEU A 133 -21.07 -7.78 -7.82
N PHE A 134 -21.70 -6.71 -8.31
CA PHE A 134 -22.11 -6.56 -9.71
C PHE A 134 -21.25 -5.50 -10.38
N ASN A 135 -20.36 -5.95 -11.25
CA ASN A 135 -19.51 -5.08 -12.05
C ASN A 135 -20.01 -5.06 -13.49
N GLY A 136 -20.17 -3.87 -14.06
CA GLY A 136 -20.58 -3.66 -15.46
C GLY A 136 -19.52 -4.03 -16.50
N GLY A 137 -18.35 -4.46 -16.06
CA GLY A 137 -17.21 -4.79 -16.92
C GLY A 137 -16.37 -3.57 -17.33
N MET A 138 -15.21 -3.87 -17.90
CA MET A 138 -14.20 -2.86 -18.24
C MET A 138 -14.72 -1.88 -19.30
N LEU A 139 -15.44 -2.35 -20.32
CA LEU A 139 -15.94 -1.50 -21.41
C LEU A 139 -16.97 -0.48 -20.91
N ALA A 140 -17.95 -0.91 -20.11
CA ALA A 140 -18.98 -0.04 -19.57
C ALA A 140 -18.36 1.01 -18.65
N TRP A 141 -17.45 0.59 -17.76
CA TRP A 141 -16.69 1.49 -16.89
C TRP A 141 -15.90 2.54 -17.70
N TYR A 142 -15.16 2.10 -18.72
CA TYR A 142 -14.37 2.99 -19.58
C TYR A 142 -15.25 4.04 -20.29
N LEU A 143 -16.41 3.62 -20.84
CA LEU A 143 -17.34 4.53 -21.48
C LEU A 143 -17.94 5.55 -20.50
N VAL A 144 -18.27 5.13 -19.28
CA VAL A 144 -18.72 6.05 -18.23
C VAL A 144 -17.65 7.07 -17.90
N CYS A 145 -16.41 6.63 -17.66
CA CYS A 145 -15.32 7.54 -17.35
C CYS A 145 -15.04 8.54 -18.48
N THR A 146 -14.99 8.07 -19.73
CA THR A 146 -14.52 8.90 -20.86
C THR A 146 -15.64 9.73 -21.48
N LYS A 147 -16.83 9.14 -21.74
CA LYS A 147 -17.92 9.82 -22.47
C LYS A 147 -18.83 10.63 -21.54
N TYR A 148 -19.15 10.10 -20.34
CA TYR A 148 -20.11 10.76 -19.45
C TYR A 148 -19.44 11.67 -18.43
N LEU A 149 -18.28 11.27 -17.88
CA LEU A 149 -17.58 12.04 -16.84
C LEU A 149 -16.44 12.89 -17.40
N GLY A 150 -16.06 12.73 -18.68
CA GLY A 150 -14.97 13.49 -19.30
C GLY A 150 -13.60 13.22 -18.67
N LEU A 151 -13.43 12.08 -18.01
CA LEU A 151 -12.21 11.68 -17.31
C LEU A 151 -11.23 11.07 -18.31
N LYS A 152 -10.62 11.92 -19.13
CA LYS A 152 -9.55 11.54 -20.06
C LYS A 152 -8.49 12.62 -20.09
N ASP A 153 -7.23 12.21 -20.08
CA ASP A 153 -6.06 13.11 -20.15
C ASP A 153 -6.08 14.27 -19.12
N ASN A 154 -6.41 13.94 -17.87
CA ASN A 154 -6.37 14.87 -16.74
C ASN A 154 -6.14 14.13 -15.41
N LEU A 155 -5.68 14.87 -14.37
CA LEU A 155 -5.38 14.28 -13.04
C LEU A 155 -6.63 13.76 -12.31
N PHE A 156 -7.83 14.31 -12.59
CA PHE A 156 -9.07 13.81 -11.97
C PHE A 156 -9.41 12.39 -12.45
N ALA A 157 -8.97 12.03 -13.67
CA ALA A 157 -9.10 10.68 -14.19
C ALA A 157 -8.35 9.65 -13.34
N LEU A 158 -7.28 10.06 -12.66
CA LEU A 158 -6.48 9.22 -11.78
C LEU A 158 -6.97 9.20 -10.32
N ILE A 159 -7.91 10.09 -9.97
CA ILE A 159 -8.39 10.24 -8.59
C ILE A 159 -9.82 9.74 -8.43
N LEU A 160 -10.75 10.23 -9.27
CA LEU A 160 -12.19 10.01 -9.07
C LEU A 160 -12.63 8.55 -9.14
N PRO A 161 -12.13 7.70 -10.07
CA PRO A 161 -12.57 6.31 -10.15
C PRO A 161 -12.31 5.49 -8.89
N TYR A 162 -11.28 5.85 -8.10
CA TYR A 162 -10.93 5.19 -6.84
C TYR A 162 -11.38 5.95 -5.59
N SER A 163 -12.15 7.03 -5.74
CA SER A 163 -12.56 7.90 -4.63
C SER A 163 -13.37 7.20 -3.54
N MET A 164 -13.99 6.05 -3.83
CA MET A 164 -14.70 5.25 -2.85
C MET A 164 -14.45 3.75 -3.08
N ASN A 165 -13.87 3.10 -2.08
CA ASN A 165 -13.72 1.66 -2.02
C ASN A 165 -14.72 1.09 -0.99
N VAL A 166 -15.59 0.17 -1.44
CA VAL A 166 -16.65 -0.39 -0.61
C VAL A 166 -16.10 -1.18 0.57
N PHE A 167 -14.99 -1.89 0.41
CA PHE A 167 -14.32 -2.61 1.51
C PHE A 167 -13.85 -1.63 2.60
N ASN A 168 -13.16 -0.56 2.21
CA ASN A 168 -12.70 0.47 3.15
C ASN A 168 -13.87 1.16 3.85
N MET A 169 -14.98 1.37 3.14
CA MET A 169 -16.20 1.93 3.71
C MET A 169 -16.81 1.01 4.78
N TYR A 170 -16.92 -0.29 4.52
CA TYR A 170 -17.40 -1.24 5.53
C TYR A 170 -16.45 -1.40 6.70
N LEU A 171 -15.15 -1.38 6.45
CA LEU A 171 -14.14 -1.38 7.50
C LEU A 171 -14.34 -0.17 8.43
N MET A 172 -14.48 1.03 7.86
CA MET A 172 -14.71 2.25 8.64
C MET A 172 -16.04 2.25 9.38
N ARG A 173 -17.12 1.76 8.74
CA ARG A 173 -18.42 1.56 9.40
C ARG A 173 -18.30 0.66 10.62
N ASN A 174 -17.54 -0.43 10.55
CA ASN A 174 -17.34 -1.33 11.67
C ASN A 174 -16.56 -0.65 12.81
N PHE A 175 -15.57 0.17 12.51
CA PHE A 175 -14.91 1.01 13.53
C PHE A 175 -15.90 1.94 14.22
N PHE A 176 -16.77 2.63 13.49
CA PHE A 176 -17.78 3.51 14.07
C PHE A 176 -18.80 2.77 14.92
N LYS A 177 -19.28 1.61 14.47
CA LYS A 177 -20.21 0.77 15.23
C LYS A 177 -19.60 0.17 16.49
N GLY A 178 -18.28 0.02 16.54
CA GLY A 178 -17.56 -0.46 17.73
C GLY A 178 -17.40 0.59 18.83
N LEU A 179 -17.74 1.86 18.57
CA LEU A 179 -17.71 2.92 19.59
C LEU A 179 -18.95 2.85 20.49
N PRO A 180 -18.83 3.18 21.79
CA PRO A 180 -19.98 3.27 22.68
C PRO A 180 -21.00 4.28 22.17
N TYR A 181 -22.25 3.84 22.00
CA TYR A 181 -23.32 4.69 21.45
C TYR A 181 -23.72 5.82 22.40
N GLU A 182 -23.54 5.60 23.70
CA GLU A 182 -23.83 6.54 24.79
C GLU A 182 -23.11 7.89 24.57
N LEU A 183 -21.94 7.88 23.97
CA LEU A 183 -21.20 9.11 23.61
C LEU A 183 -21.93 9.96 22.57
N THR A 184 -22.57 9.29 21.60
CA THR A 184 -23.37 9.96 20.58
C THR A 184 -24.69 10.44 21.14
N GLU A 185 -25.32 9.63 22.00
CA GLU A 185 -26.62 9.93 22.61
C GLU A 185 -26.55 11.12 23.58
N SER A 186 -25.54 11.14 24.46
CA SER A 186 -25.33 12.29 25.35
C SER A 186 -25.10 13.60 24.59
N ALA A 187 -24.28 13.55 23.52
CA ALA A 187 -24.05 14.73 22.69
C ALA A 187 -25.29 15.20 21.94
N LEU A 188 -26.18 14.29 21.53
CA LEU A 188 -27.48 14.65 20.93
C LEU A 188 -28.40 15.29 21.93
N VAL A 189 -28.44 14.81 23.20
CA VAL A 189 -29.22 15.43 24.30
C VAL A 189 -28.72 16.83 24.60
N ASP A 190 -27.39 17.06 24.52
CA ASP A 190 -26.77 18.38 24.67
C ASP A 190 -26.98 19.29 23.43
N GLY A 191 -27.76 18.86 22.44
CA GLY A 191 -28.08 19.63 21.23
C GLY A 191 -27.00 19.68 20.16
N ALA A 192 -25.98 18.82 20.25
CA ALA A 192 -24.95 18.78 19.24
C ALA A 192 -25.46 18.21 17.89
N GLY A 193 -25.17 18.91 16.79
CA GLY A 193 -25.48 18.43 15.45
C GLY A 193 -24.54 17.30 14.99
N HIS A 194 -24.97 16.48 14.01
CA HIS A 194 -24.23 15.34 13.51
C HIS A 194 -22.81 15.66 13.01
N ILE A 195 -22.58 16.85 12.42
CA ILE A 195 -21.24 17.28 11.99
C ILE A 195 -20.33 17.47 13.20
N THR A 196 -20.82 18.09 14.26
CA THR A 196 -20.09 18.29 15.52
C THR A 196 -19.75 16.95 16.17
N ILE A 197 -20.72 16.04 16.23
CA ILE A 197 -20.52 14.68 16.75
C ILE A 197 -19.45 13.95 15.93
N LEU A 198 -19.55 13.96 14.60
CA LEU A 198 -18.56 13.33 13.73
C LEU A 198 -17.16 13.91 14.00
N THR A 199 -17.01 15.23 13.91
CA THR A 199 -15.67 15.87 13.92
C THR A 199 -15.03 15.92 15.31
N LYS A 200 -15.80 16.17 16.37
CA LYS A 200 -15.27 16.36 17.73
C LYS A 200 -15.26 15.09 18.58
N ILE A 201 -16.11 14.10 18.28
CA ILE A 201 -16.25 12.89 19.11
C ILE A 201 -15.80 11.65 18.32
N ILE A 202 -16.46 11.37 17.20
CA ILE A 202 -16.29 10.10 16.48
C ILE A 202 -14.91 10.00 15.80
N LEU A 203 -14.48 11.01 15.04
CA LEU A 203 -13.19 10.98 14.33
C LEU A 203 -12.00 10.84 15.28
N PRO A 204 -11.90 11.57 16.42
CA PRO A 204 -10.81 11.36 17.37
C PRO A 204 -10.77 9.96 17.96
N LEU A 205 -11.93 9.36 18.25
CA LEU A 205 -12.04 8.02 18.83
C LEU A 205 -11.77 6.91 17.78
N ALA A 206 -12.14 7.14 16.51
CA ALA A 206 -11.94 6.21 15.41
C ALA A 206 -10.59 6.41 14.69
N LYS A 207 -9.64 7.14 15.27
CA LYS A 207 -8.35 7.49 14.64
C LYS A 207 -7.62 6.29 14.07
N ALA A 208 -7.65 5.14 14.74
CA ALA A 208 -7.02 3.91 14.27
C ALA A 208 -7.63 3.42 12.94
N GLY A 209 -8.96 3.43 12.81
CA GLY A 209 -9.66 3.08 11.57
C GLY A 209 -9.34 4.04 10.42
N ILE A 210 -9.32 5.35 10.72
CA ILE A 210 -8.99 6.37 9.72
C ILE A 210 -7.57 6.18 9.19
N VAL A 211 -6.59 5.97 10.05
CA VAL A 211 -5.20 5.72 9.64
C VAL A 211 -5.10 4.45 8.79
N THR A 212 -5.86 3.41 9.14
CA THR A 212 -5.87 2.14 8.37
C THR A 212 -6.39 2.36 6.95
N ILE A 213 -7.55 3.01 6.77
CA ILE A 213 -8.08 3.26 5.42
C ILE A 213 -7.24 4.27 4.66
N THR A 214 -6.63 5.26 5.34
CA THR A 214 -5.69 6.20 4.73
C THR A 214 -4.50 5.46 4.11
N LEU A 215 -3.93 4.49 4.83
CA LEU A 215 -2.86 3.65 4.30
C LEU A 215 -3.30 2.85 3.07
N PHE A 216 -4.48 2.21 3.13
CA PHE A 216 -4.97 1.42 2.00
C PHE A 216 -5.17 2.27 0.75
N TYR A 217 -5.76 3.46 0.87
CA TYR A 217 -5.89 4.39 -0.25
C TYR A 217 -4.54 4.91 -0.75
N ALA A 218 -3.64 5.29 0.15
CA ALA A 218 -2.32 5.76 -0.24
C ALA A 218 -1.53 4.70 -1.03
N LEU A 219 -1.57 3.44 -0.59
CA LEU A 219 -0.95 2.33 -1.30
C LEU A 219 -1.65 2.04 -2.64
N GLN A 220 -2.98 2.15 -2.71
CA GLN A 220 -3.74 1.97 -3.94
C GLN A 220 -3.33 3.01 -4.99
N TYR A 221 -3.36 4.30 -4.65
CA TYR A 221 -2.98 5.37 -5.57
C TYR A 221 -1.50 5.34 -5.97
N TRP A 222 -0.62 5.04 -5.01
CA TRP A 222 0.83 4.96 -5.30
C TRP A 222 1.17 3.84 -6.28
N ASN A 223 0.54 2.67 -6.15
CA ASN A 223 0.83 1.49 -6.96
C ASN A 223 0.00 1.42 -8.26
N ASP A 224 -0.86 2.42 -8.51
CA ASP A 224 -1.76 2.36 -9.66
C ASP A 224 -1.03 2.66 -10.99
N PHE A 225 -1.08 1.70 -11.88
CA PHE A 225 -0.71 1.85 -13.30
C PHE A 225 -1.91 1.67 -14.23
N TYR A 226 -3.05 1.17 -13.70
CA TYR A 226 -4.20 0.79 -14.52
C TYR A 226 -5.01 2.00 -14.99
N LEU A 227 -5.29 2.96 -14.12
CA LEU A 227 -6.01 4.17 -14.51
C LEU A 227 -5.23 4.98 -15.55
N PRO A 228 -3.90 5.23 -15.38
CA PRO A 228 -3.13 5.88 -16.44
C PRO A 228 -3.12 5.10 -17.75
N LEU A 229 -3.01 3.77 -17.69
CA LEU A 229 -3.05 2.90 -18.88
C LEU A 229 -4.34 3.06 -19.67
N MET A 230 -5.48 3.20 -18.98
CA MET A 230 -6.81 3.27 -19.61
C MET A 230 -7.23 4.67 -20.00
N LEU A 231 -6.87 5.68 -19.22
CA LEU A 231 -7.48 7.01 -19.30
C LEU A 231 -6.50 8.12 -19.74
N ILE A 232 -5.18 7.85 -19.76
CA ILE A 232 -4.17 8.88 -20.04
C ILE A 232 -3.36 8.55 -21.29
N ASN A 233 -3.38 9.45 -22.27
CA ASN A 233 -2.54 9.40 -23.46
C ASN A 233 -1.40 10.43 -23.40
N ASP A 234 -1.64 11.60 -22.78
CA ASP A 234 -0.69 12.70 -22.67
C ASP A 234 0.36 12.40 -21.57
N ASP A 235 1.64 12.36 -21.95
CA ASP A 235 2.74 11.96 -21.09
C ASP A 235 2.96 12.89 -19.90
N LYS A 236 2.45 14.12 -19.94
CA LYS A 236 2.49 15.07 -18.81
C LYS A 236 1.70 14.61 -17.58
N TYR A 237 0.74 13.66 -17.73
CA TYR A 237 -0.05 13.13 -16.62
C TYR A 237 0.37 11.72 -16.19
N TYR A 238 1.44 11.17 -16.78
CA TYR A 238 1.91 9.85 -16.40
C TYR A 238 2.36 9.81 -14.94
N THR A 239 2.01 8.71 -14.26
CA THR A 239 2.51 8.36 -12.93
C THR A 239 3.77 7.52 -13.04
N ILE A 240 4.55 7.45 -11.94
CA ILE A 240 5.78 6.66 -11.92
C ILE A 240 5.50 5.19 -12.24
N GLN A 241 4.48 4.59 -11.62
CA GLN A 241 4.14 3.18 -11.84
C GLN A 241 3.76 2.89 -13.30
N TYR A 242 3.09 3.81 -13.95
CA TYR A 242 2.74 3.65 -15.37
C TYR A 242 3.96 3.77 -16.28
N ILE A 243 4.89 4.71 -16.03
CA ILE A 243 6.14 4.77 -16.80
C ILE A 243 6.95 3.48 -16.63
N LEU A 244 7.06 2.99 -15.41
CA LEU A 244 7.76 1.73 -15.12
C LEU A 244 7.09 0.55 -15.80
N TYR A 245 5.76 0.49 -15.79
CA TYR A 245 4.98 -0.50 -16.55
C TYR A 245 5.28 -0.43 -18.06
N LYS A 246 5.26 0.77 -18.66
CA LYS A 246 5.61 0.97 -20.08
C LYS A 246 7.03 0.52 -20.41
N MET A 247 7.99 0.87 -19.56
CA MET A 247 9.39 0.44 -19.75
C MET A 247 9.49 -1.10 -19.73
N MET A 248 8.85 -1.75 -18.74
CA MET A 248 8.82 -3.20 -18.65
C MET A 248 8.15 -3.85 -19.87
N SER A 249 7.02 -3.32 -20.30
CA SER A 249 6.29 -3.79 -21.49
C SER A 249 7.14 -3.67 -22.77
N ASN A 250 7.83 -2.53 -22.94
CA ASN A 250 8.71 -2.31 -24.09
C ASN A 250 9.90 -3.30 -24.10
N ILE A 251 10.51 -3.55 -22.94
CA ILE A 251 11.60 -4.54 -22.82
C ILE A 251 11.10 -5.94 -23.18
N GLN A 252 9.91 -6.32 -22.70
CA GLN A 252 9.31 -7.62 -23.02
C GLN A 252 8.99 -7.74 -24.50
N TYR A 253 8.47 -6.68 -25.13
CA TYR A 253 8.20 -6.64 -26.57
C TYR A 253 9.48 -6.83 -27.40
N LEU A 254 10.56 -6.11 -27.08
CA LEU A 254 11.84 -6.22 -27.77
C LEU A 254 12.48 -7.60 -27.57
N ALA A 255 12.37 -8.17 -26.39
CA ALA A 255 12.85 -9.52 -26.10
C ALA A 255 12.10 -10.60 -26.91
N ALA A 256 10.78 -10.41 -27.12
CA ALA A 256 9.95 -11.31 -27.91
C ALA A 256 10.14 -11.14 -29.43
N ASN A 257 10.67 -9.99 -29.89
CA ASN A 257 10.84 -9.64 -31.29
C ASN A 257 12.31 -9.21 -31.58
N PRO A 258 13.27 -10.15 -31.64
CA PRO A 258 14.69 -9.83 -31.81
C PRO A 258 15.02 -9.03 -33.08
N SER A 259 14.29 -9.27 -34.19
CA SER A 259 14.42 -8.52 -35.42
C SER A 259 14.17 -7.03 -35.30
N SER A 260 13.19 -6.66 -34.46
CA SER A 260 12.89 -5.26 -34.14
C SER A 260 13.95 -4.61 -33.25
N ALA A 261 14.57 -5.38 -32.36
CA ALA A 261 15.69 -4.94 -31.53
C ALA A 261 16.94 -4.62 -32.36
N VAL A 262 17.26 -5.48 -33.33
CA VAL A 262 18.38 -5.28 -34.27
C VAL A 262 18.16 -4.04 -35.15
N ALA A 263 16.95 -3.84 -35.65
CA ALA A 263 16.59 -2.68 -36.47
C ALA A 263 16.70 -1.35 -35.73
N SER A 264 16.50 -1.35 -34.40
CA SER A 264 16.58 -0.14 -33.57
C SER A 264 18.00 0.22 -33.11
N HIS A 265 19.02 -0.61 -33.39
CA HIS A 265 20.42 -0.45 -32.92
C HIS A 265 20.56 -0.20 -31.40
N ILE A 266 19.56 -0.58 -30.63
CA ILE A 266 19.52 -0.35 -29.18
C ILE A 266 19.95 -1.62 -28.46
N VAL A 267 21.15 -1.64 -27.94
CA VAL A 267 21.61 -2.65 -26.97
C VAL A 267 21.05 -2.23 -25.61
N LEU A 268 19.86 -2.75 -25.27
CA LEU A 268 19.26 -2.47 -23.99
C LEU A 268 19.83 -3.42 -22.92
N PRO A 269 20.28 -2.92 -21.76
CA PRO A 269 20.59 -3.74 -20.59
C PRO A 269 19.28 -4.31 -20.00
N ALA A 270 18.63 -5.20 -20.74
CA ALA A 270 17.24 -5.62 -20.52
C ALA A 270 17.02 -6.33 -19.17
N GLN A 271 18.03 -7.01 -18.68
CA GLN A 271 17.92 -7.76 -17.41
C GLN A 271 18.09 -6.85 -16.20
N THR A 272 19.13 -6.02 -16.21
CA THR A 272 19.46 -5.13 -15.07
C THR A 272 18.52 -3.93 -14.99
N ILE A 273 17.99 -3.42 -16.11
CA ILE A 273 16.94 -2.38 -16.12
C ILE A 273 15.71 -2.86 -15.34
N LYS A 274 15.28 -4.11 -15.47
CA LYS A 274 14.12 -4.64 -14.71
C LYS A 274 14.35 -4.52 -13.21
N MET A 275 15.56 -4.85 -12.74
CA MET A 275 15.91 -4.74 -11.33
C MET A 275 15.99 -3.27 -10.87
N ALA A 276 16.60 -2.39 -11.67
CA ALA A 276 16.67 -0.96 -11.36
C ALA A 276 15.27 -0.31 -11.30
N ILE A 277 14.39 -0.62 -12.26
CA ILE A 277 12.99 -0.18 -12.26
C ILE A 277 12.27 -0.64 -11.00
N THR A 278 12.46 -1.89 -10.59
CA THR A 278 11.85 -2.42 -9.36
C THR A 278 12.33 -1.64 -8.14
N CYS A 279 13.62 -1.34 -8.04
CA CYS A 279 14.17 -0.53 -6.95
C CYS A 279 13.62 0.91 -6.94
N ILE A 280 13.50 1.54 -8.10
CA ILE A 280 12.91 2.86 -8.26
C ILE A 280 11.43 2.86 -7.82
N ALA A 281 10.66 1.83 -8.19
CA ALA A 281 9.25 1.71 -7.82
C ALA A 281 9.03 1.53 -6.32
N ILE A 282 9.85 0.67 -5.69
CA ILE A 282 9.70 0.28 -4.27
C ILE A 282 10.34 1.31 -3.33
N GLY A 283 11.37 2.03 -3.77
CA GLY A 283 12.17 2.92 -2.93
C GLY A 283 11.35 3.85 -2.03
N PRO A 284 10.44 4.67 -2.55
CA PRO A 284 9.62 5.56 -1.74
C PRO A 284 8.74 4.84 -0.71
N ILE A 285 8.21 3.66 -1.05
CA ILE A 285 7.38 2.87 -0.12
C ILE A 285 8.21 2.39 1.07
N ILE A 286 9.44 1.91 0.82
CA ILE A 286 10.35 1.45 1.89
C ILE A 286 10.66 2.58 2.86
N ILE A 287 10.85 3.82 2.36
CA ILE A 287 11.13 4.98 3.19
C ILE A 287 9.91 5.38 4.03
N VAL A 288 8.71 5.34 3.44
CA VAL A 288 7.48 5.80 4.09
C VAL A 288 6.91 4.75 5.06
N TYR A 289 7.10 3.47 4.77
CA TYR A 289 6.51 2.36 5.55
C TYR A 289 6.81 2.39 7.07
N PRO A 290 8.04 2.63 7.56
CA PRO A 290 8.33 2.68 9.00
C PRO A 290 7.54 3.76 9.74
N PHE A 291 7.25 4.88 9.09
CA PHE A 291 6.45 5.97 9.67
C PHE A 291 4.97 5.58 9.84
N ILE A 292 4.47 4.72 8.94
CA ILE A 292 3.07 4.28 8.95
C ILE A 292 2.88 3.08 9.88
N GLN A 293 3.86 2.16 9.94
CA GLN A 293 3.79 0.92 10.71
C GLN A 293 3.43 1.14 12.18
N LYS A 294 3.98 2.19 12.82
CA LYS A 294 3.70 2.53 14.24
C LYS A 294 2.21 2.80 14.52
N TYR A 295 1.46 3.27 13.54
CA TYR A 295 0.02 3.54 13.68
C TYR A 295 -0.80 2.28 13.41
N PHE A 296 -0.32 1.42 12.49
CA PHE A 296 -0.99 0.17 12.12
C PHE A 296 -1.02 -0.84 13.28
N VAL A 297 0.12 -1.04 13.95
CA VAL A 297 0.21 -1.96 15.10
C VAL A 297 -0.77 -1.55 16.21
N LYS A 298 -0.93 -0.26 16.48
CA LYS A 298 -1.90 0.24 17.49
C LYS A 298 -3.36 0.08 17.05
N GLY A 299 -3.64 0.14 15.73
CA GLY A 299 -5.01 0.08 15.19
C GLY A 299 -5.59 -1.33 15.15
N VAL A 300 -4.79 -2.30 14.73
CA VAL A 300 -5.22 -3.71 14.59
C VAL A 300 -5.44 -4.37 15.95
N THR A 301 -4.59 -4.07 16.94
CA THR A 301 -4.71 -4.65 18.29
C THR A 301 -5.97 -4.19 19.03
N VAL A 302 -6.44 -2.97 18.82
CA VAL A 302 -7.68 -2.46 19.44
C VAL A 302 -8.93 -3.15 18.86
N GLY A 303 -8.90 -3.55 17.57
CA GLY A 303 -9.98 -4.30 16.93
C GLY A 303 -10.04 -5.78 17.35
N ALA A 304 -8.88 -6.39 17.63
CA ALA A 304 -8.76 -7.81 17.96
C ALA A 304 -9.07 -8.13 19.44
N LEU A 305 -8.99 -7.17 20.35
CA LEU A 305 -9.24 -7.37 21.80
C LEU A 305 -10.72 -7.27 22.20
N LYS A 306 -11.64 -7.06 21.25
CA LYS A 306 -13.10 -6.99 21.48
C LYS A 306 -13.88 -8.15 20.86
N GLY A 307 -13.18 -9.26 20.53
CA GLY A 307 -13.81 -10.51 20.12
C GLY A 307 -13.87 -11.49 21.29
#